data_a6ab262ae8d4e1beb1883fc62a655c6b
#
_entry.id   a6ab262ae8d4e1beb1883fc62a655c6b
#
_cell.length_a   1.000
_cell.length_b   1.000
_cell.length_c   1.000
_cell.angle_alpha   90.00
_cell.angle_beta   90.00
_cell.angle_gamma   90.00
#
_symmetry.space_group_name_H-M   'P 1'
#
loop_
_entity.id
_entity.type
_entity.pdbx_description
1 polymer ?
#
loop_
_entity_poly.entity_id
_entity_poly.type
_entity_poly.pdbx_seq_one_letter_code
_entity_poly.pdbx_strand_id
1 'polypeptide(L)' 'MKTKNPRFNRLVARYYPAVFHLAATFSNSPAEAVALTRRTFERAAQQLPRFRSEDEINFLLLTSLSAATPKAA' A
#
# COMPACT_ATOMS: atom_id res chain seq x y z
N MET A 1 -4.77 -11.67 0.37
CA MET A 1 -5.62 -10.93 -0.56
C MET A 1 -5.56 -11.58 -1.92
N LYS A 2 -6.70 -12.01 -2.42
CA LYS A 2 -6.76 -12.68 -3.72
C LYS A 2 -7.29 -11.72 -4.76
N THR A 3 -6.56 -11.55 -5.84
CA THR A 3 -7.01 -10.77 -6.97
C THR A 3 -6.57 -11.47 -8.25
N LYS A 4 -7.38 -11.32 -9.29
CA LYS A 4 -7.06 -11.92 -10.59
C LYS A 4 -6.18 -11.02 -11.44
N ASN A 5 -5.83 -9.85 -10.96
CA ASN A 5 -5.01 -8.91 -11.70
C ASN A 5 -3.52 -9.24 -11.46
N PRO A 6 -2.82 -9.83 -12.46
CA PRO A 6 -1.40 -10.18 -12.26
C PRO A 6 -0.52 -8.96 -12.06
N ARG A 7 -0.89 -7.82 -12.62
CA ARG A 7 -0.12 -6.59 -12.42
C ARG A 7 -0.19 -6.16 -10.95
N PHE A 8 -1.37 -6.24 -10.35
CA PHE A 8 -1.53 -5.90 -8.95
C PHE A 8 -0.75 -6.87 -8.06
N ASN A 9 -0.80 -8.15 -8.38
CA ASN A 9 -0.08 -9.16 -7.61
C ASN A 9 1.42 -8.91 -7.64
N ARG A 10 1.96 -8.52 -8.79
CA ARG A 10 3.38 -8.18 -8.91
C ARG A 10 3.72 -6.94 -8.11
N LEU A 11 2.82 -5.97 -8.12
CA LEU A 11 3.00 -4.74 -7.36
C LEU A 11 3.10 -5.05 -5.87
N VAL A 12 2.17 -5.86 -5.37
CA VAL A 12 2.17 -6.25 -3.96
C VAL A 12 3.46 -6.99 -3.61
N ALA A 13 3.84 -7.98 -4.44
CA ALA A 13 5.03 -8.78 -4.16
C ALA A 13 6.29 -7.91 -4.13
N ARG A 14 6.36 -6.93 -5.02
CA ARG A 14 7.54 -6.08 -5.13
C ARG A 14 7.63 -5.05 -4.01
N TYR A 15 6.52 -4.42 -3.69
CA TYR A 15 6.52 -3.28 -2.77
C TYR A 15 6.06 -3.61 -1.36
N TYR A 16 5.57 -4.81 -1.13
CA TYR A 16 5.06 -5.19 0.20
C TYR A 16 6.07 -4.92 1.32
N PRO A 17 7.33 -5.36 1.20
CA PRO A 17 8.29 -5.13 2.30
C PRO A 17 8.48 -3.65 2.62
N ALA A 18 8.57 -2.81 1.58
CA ALA A 18 8.76 -1.38 1.78
C ALA A 18 7.53 -0.73 2.40
N VAL A 19 6.35 -1.06 1.89
CA VAL A 19 5.11 -0.51 2.41
C VAL A 19 4.88 -0.99 3.84
N PHE A 20 5.12 -2.26 4.10
CA PHE A 20 4.96 -2.80 5.45
C PHE A 20 5.91 -2.12 6.44
N HIS A 21 7.15 -1.89 6.02
CA HIS A 21 8.12 -1.21 6.86
C HIS A 21 7.64 0.19 7.25
N LEU A 22 7.15 0.93 6.26
CA LEU A 22 6.62 2.26 6.52
C LEU A 22 5.36 2.20 7.38
N ALA A 23 4.49 1.24 7.10
CA ALA A 23 3.27 1.07 7.89
C ALA A 23 3.60 0.76 9.35
N ALA A 24 4.63 -0.04 9.58
CA ALA A 24 5.05 -0.37 10.93
C ALA A 24 5.53 0.87 11.68
N THR A 25 6.13 1.81 10.96
CA THR A 25 6.59 3.07 11.56
C THR A 25 5.43 3.89 12.11
N PHE A 26 4.27 3.80 11.47
CA PHE A 26 3.08 4.56 11.86
C PHE A 26 2.13 3.75 12.74
N SER A 27 2.49 2.53 13.08
CA SER A 27 1.60 1.63 13.82
C SER A 27 2.15 1.34 15.19
N ASN A 28 1.26 0.95 16.11
CA ASN A 28 1.63 0.62 17.48
C ASN A 28 1.78 -0.88 17.71
N SER A 29 1.40 -1.69 16.72
CA SER A 29 1.48 -3.14 16.85
C SER A 29 1.67 -3.77 15.47
N PRO A 30 2.21 -5.01 15.42
CA PRO A 30 2.31 -5.72 14.14
C PRO A 30 0.97 -5.92 13.45
N ALA A 31 -0.08 -6.14 14.22
CA ALA A 31 -1.42 -6.33 13.66
C ALA A 31 -1.90 -5.07 12.95
N GLU A 32 -1.64 -3.91 13.55
CA GLU A 32 -1.97 -2.64 12.91
C GLU A 32 -1.16 -2.42 11.63
N ALA A 33 0.12 -2.79 11.66
CA ALA A 33 0.98 -2.65 10.48
C ALA A 33 0.45 -3.48 9.33
N VAL A 34 0.02 -4.71 9.61
CA VAL A 34 -0.55 -5.57 8.57
C VAL A 34 -1.84 -4.97 8.02
N ALA A 35 -2.71 -4.50 8.90
CA ALA A 35 -3.98 -3.90 8.47
C ALA A 35 -3.74 -2.66 7.63
N LEU A 36 -2.80 -1.82 8.04
CA LEU A 36 -2.48 -0.59 7.31
C LEU A 36 -1.89 -0.90 5.95
N THR A 37 -1.02 -1.89 5.88
CA THR A 37 -0.43 -2.32 4.61
C THR A 37 -1.52 -2.81 3.66
N ARG A 38 -2.45 -3.60 4.16
CA ARG A 38 -3.56 -4.10 3.35
C ARG A 38 -4.40 -2.95 2.80
N ARG A 39 -4.77 -2.01 3.65
CA ARG A 39 -5.56 -0.85 3.21
C ARG A 39 -4.82 -0.04 2.17
N THR A 40 -3.53 0.12 2.33
CA THR A 40 -2.71 0.87 1.38
C THR A 40 -2.80 0.24 -0.01
N PHE A 41 -2.63 -1.08 -0.09
CA PHE A 41 -2.71 -1.75 -1.38
C PHE A 41 -4.12 -1.80 -1.94
N GLU A 42 -5.13 -1.88 -1.08
CA GLU A 42 -6.51 -1.84 -1.54
C GLU A 42 -6.85 -0.50 -2.19
N ARG A 43 -6.40 0.59 -1.58
CA ARG A 43 -6.61 1.91 -2.15
C ARG A 43 -5.82 2.07 -3.44
N ALA A 44 -4.58 1.59 -3.45
CA ALA A 44 -3.74 1.67 -4.64
C ALA A 44 -4.34 0.89 -5.81
N ALA A 45 -4.95 -0.26 -5.53
CA ALA A 45 -5.54 -1.09 -6.57
C ALA A 45 -6.62 -0.37 -7.35
N GLN A 46 -7.37 0.50 -6.67
CA GLN A 46 -8.44 1.24 -7.33
C GLN A 46 -7.94 2.25 -8.34
N GLN A 47 -6.73 2.73 -8.16
CA GLN A 47 -6.15 3.76 -9.02
C GLN A 47 -5.05 3.22 -9.92
N LEU A 48 -4.65 1.97 -9.73
CA LEU A 48 -3.54 1.38 -10.46
C LEU A 48 -3.65 1.51 -12.00
N PRO A 49 -4.82 1.33 -12.61
CA PRO A 49 -4.92 1.43 -14.06
C PRO A 49 -4.52 2.79 -14.63
N ARG A 50 -4.51 3.83 -13.81
CA ARG A 50 -4.14 5.18 -14.23
C ARG A 50 -2.63 5.42 -14.18
N PHE A 51 -1.88 4.53 -13.55
CA PHE A 51 -0.46 4.72 -13.30
C PHE A 51 0.36 3.74 -14.11
N ARG A 52 1.38 4.23 -14.79
CA ARG A 52 2.14 3.41 -15.73
C ARG A 52 3.62 3.31 -15.42
N SER A 53 4.19 4.33 -14.78
CA SER A 53 5.61 4.31 -14.45
C SER A 53 5.82 3.91 -13.00
N GLU A 54 7.04 3.44 -12.68
CA GLU A 54 7.38 3.10 -11.30
C GLU A 54 7.31 4.30 -10.38
N ASP A 55 7.74 5.47 -10.87
CA ASP A 55 7.67 6.68 -10.05
C ASP A 55 6.25 7.02 -9.68
N GLU A 56 5.34 6.90 -10.65
CA GLU A 56 3.92 7.13 -10.38
C GLU A 56 3.37 6.13 -9.38
N ILE A 57 3.77 4.87 -9.50
CA ILE A 57 3.33 3.82 -8.59
C ILE A 57 3.87 4.07 -7.18
N ASN A 58 5.12 4.46 -7.06
CA ASN A 58 5.68 4.81 -5.75
C ASN A 58 4.91 5.96 -5.11
N PHE A 59 4.61 6.99 -5.90
CA PHE A 59 3.83 8.11 -5.42
C PHE A 59 2.43 7.67 -4.98
N LEU A 60 1.81 6.81 -5.77
CA LEU A 60 0.48 6.26 -5.45
C LEU A 60 0.51 5.50 -4.13
N LEU A 61 1.52 4.67 -3.92
CA LEU A 61 1.63 3.90 -2.68
C LEU A 61 1.84 4.82 -1.48
N LEU A 62 2.67 5.83 -1.61
CA LEU A 62 2.90 6.77 -0.53
C LEU A 62 1.66 7.56 -0.18
N THR A 63 0.93 8.04 -1.18
CA THR A 63 -0.31 8.78 -0.93
C THR A 63 -1.39 7.86 -0.38
N SER A 64 -1.45 6.63 -0.83
CA SER A 64 -2.41 5.65 -0.32
C SER A 64 -2.12 5.32 1.14
N LEU A 65 -0.86 5.14 1.48
CA LEU A 65 -0.46 4.88 2.86
C LEU A 65 -0.84 6.06 3.76
N SER A 66 -0.54 7.26 3.31
CA SER A 66 -0.87 8.47 4.07
C SER A 66 -2.38 8.58 4.30
N ALA A 67 -3.16 8.28 3.26
CA ALA A 67 -4.62 8.35 3.37
C ALA A 67 -5.19 7.26 4.27
N ALA A 68 -4.54 6.10 4.32
CA ALA A 68 -5.01 4.97 5.14
C ALA A 68 -4.57 5.10 6.60
N THR A 69 -3.53 5.90 6.87
CA THR A 69 -3.01 6.07 8.22
C THR A 69 -4.02 6.86 9.05
N PRO A 70 -4.37 6.37 10.25
CA PRO A 70 -5.25 7.13 11.13
C PRO A 70 -4.60 8.45 11.52
N LYS A 71 -5.39 9.50 11.54
CA LYS A 71 -4.87 10.79 11.95
C LYS A 71 -4.54 10.76 13.44
N ALA A 72 -3.35 11.18 13.77
CA ALA A 72 -3.01 11.40 15.16
C ALA A 72 -3.88 12.52 15.70
N ALA A 73 -4.47 12.24 16.81
CA ALA A 73 -5.32 13.24 17.44
C ALA A 73 -4.47 14.40 18.00
#